data_0099d76535ef07c61ee15fc1990487e3
#
_entry.id   0099d76535ef07c61ee15fc1990487e3
#
_cell.length_a   1.000
_cell.length_b   1.000
_cell.length_c   1.000
_cell.angle_alpha   90.00
_cell.angle_beta   90.00
_cell.angle_gamma   90.00
#
_symmetry.space_group_name_H-M   'P 1'
#
loop_
_entity.id
_entity.type
_entity.pdbx_description
1 polymer ?
#
loop_
_entity_poly.entity_id
_entity_poly.type
_entity_poly.pdbx_seq_one_letter_code
_entity_poly.pdbx_strand_id
1 'polypeptide(L)'
;MKIIAGNSNLPLAEEISAYLKVPLAESTVRRFADNEVFVEILDNMRGEDVFIVQSTSAPANDHLMELLIIIDALRRASARRITAVLPYFGYARQDRKPGPRTPISAKLVANLIEAAGADRVLTLDLHAGQIQGFFDIPTDNLFAAPVFVEDIKSRFNGQDLMVVSPDVGGVVRTRALGNRIGADLAIVDKRRERAGESEVMNIIGDVTGRHCLLVDDIVDSGGTLCNAAEALLQSGAASVSAYITHGVLSGEAVERVNNSQLEKLLITDTIMPTDTILTSDKFGIIKIAKLIGEAMRRTTTEHSVSSLFD
;
A
#
# COMPACT_ATOMS: atom_id res chain seq x y z
N MET A 1 -12.65 -19.81 9.89
CA MET A 1 -12.26 -18.52 9.30
C MET A 1 -13.34 -18.05 8.36
N LYS A 2 -13.75 -16.79 8.47
CA LYS A 2 -14.69 -16.10 7.59
C LYS A 2 -14.01 -14.85 7.02
N ILE A 3 -14.41 -14.41 5.83
CA ILE A 3 -13.88 -13.22 5.16
C ILE A 3 -15.03 -12.28 4.85
N ILE A 4 -14.93 -11.03 5.25
CA ILE A 4 -15.87 -9.95 4.89
C ILE A 4 -15.13 -8.94 4.03
N ALA A 5 -15.76 -8.50 2.95
CA ALA A 5 -15.30 -7.39 2.15
C ALA A 5 -16.05 -6.11 2.55
N GLY A 6 -15.30 -5.01 2.76
CA GLY A 6 -15.88 -3.69 2.68
C GLY A 6 -15.93 -3.20 1.23
N ASN A 7 -16.37 -1.95 1.01
CA ASN A 7 -16.61 -1.43 -0.34
C ASN A 7 -15.35 -0.91 -1.04
N SER A 8 -14.20 -0.78 -0.35
CA SER A 8 -13.02 -0.10 -0.91
C SER A 8 -12.33 -0.86 -2.04
N ASN A 9 -12.36 -2.21 -2.00
CA ASN A 9 -11.66 -3.02 -3.00
C ASN A 9 -12.24 -4.45 -3.04
N LEU A 10 -13.46 -4.59 -3.54
CA LEU A 10 -14.14 -5.89 -3.67
C LEU A 10 -13.37 -6.87 -4.55
N PRO A 11 -12.80 -6.48 -5.72
CA PRO A 11 -12.03 -7.41 -6.55
C PRO A 11 -10.85 -8.07 -5.82
N LEU A 12 -10.12 -7.32 -5.00
CA LEU A 12 -9.03 -7.88 -4.20
C LEU A 12 -9.56 -8.89 -3.16
N ALA A 13 -10.67 -8.58 -2.50
CA ALA A 13 -11.28 -9.50 -1.54
C ALA A 13 -11.76 -10.80 -2.20
N GLU A 14 -12.32 -10.73 -3.41
CA GLU A 14 -12.72 -11.88 -4.21
C GLU A 14 -11.51 -12.74 -4.63
N GLU A 15 -10.41 -12.11 -5.06
CA GLU A 15 -9.17 -12.82 -5.39
C GLU A 15 -8.55 -13.51 -4.16
N ILE A 16 -8.58 -12.87 -2.98
CA ILE A 16 -8.14 -13.46 -1.71
C ILE A 16 -9.02 -14.66 -1.35
N SER A 17 -10.34 -14.51 -1.46
CA SER A 17 -11.33 -15.56 -1.24
C SER A 17 -11.08 -16.77 -2.15
N ALA A 18 -10.85 -16.53 -3.43
CA ALA A 18 -10.54 -17.57 -4.42
C ALA A 18 -9.21 -18.30 -4.08
N TYR A 19 -8.17 -17.56 -3.70
CA TYR A 19 -6.88 -18.15 -3.30
C TYR A 19 -7.01 -19.04 -2.07
N LEU A 20 -7.74 -18.58 -1.04
CA LEU A 20 -7.96 -19.32 0.20
C LEU A 20 -8.99 -20.44 0.07
N LYS A 21 -9.79 -20.45 -1.00
CA LYS A 21 -10.96 -21.32 -1.18
C LYS A 21 -11.97 -21.17 -0.03
N VAL A 22 -12.14 -19.97 0.48
CA VAL A 22 -13.07 -19.59 1.53
C VAL A 22 -13.99 -18.50 0.94
N PRO A 23 -15.29 -18.75 0.77
CA PRO A 23 -16.20 -17.76 0.21
C PRO A 23 -16.28 -16.50 1.08
N LEU A 24 -16.53 -15.36 0.44
CA LEU A 24 -16.88 -14.15 1.15
C LEU A 24 -18.19 -14.39 1.92
N ALA A 25 -18.23 -13.93 3.15
CA ALA A 25 -19.44 -13.99 3.96
C ALA A 25 -20.49 -13.02 3.43
N GLU A 26 -21.76 -13.42 3.48
CA GLU A 26 -22.86 -12.56 3.07
C GLU A 26 -23.01 -11.39 4.04
N SER A 27 -22.88 -10.18 3.49
CA SER A 27 -23.03 -8.93 4.23
C SER A 27 -23.53 -7.82 3.31
N THR A 28 -24.23 -6.87 3.89
CA THR A 28 -24.66 -5.65 3.19
C THR A 28 -23.95 -4.45 3.82
N VAL A 29 -23.19 -3.73 3.01
CA VAL A 29 -22.57 -2.46 3.38
C VAL A 29 -23.11 -1.40 2.41
N ARG A 30 -24.01 -0.56 2.89
CA ARG A 30 -24.70 0.46 2.08
C ARG A 30 -24.82 1.79 2.84
N ARG A 31 -25.36 2.78 2.17
CA ARG A 31 -25.62 4.10 2.77
C ARG A 31 -27.11 4.39 2.84
N PHE A 32 -27.49 5.10 3.87
CA PHE A 32 -28.78 5.78 3.93
C PHE A 32 -28.80 7.02 3.02
N ALA A 33 -29.95 7.65 2.87
CA ALA A 33 -30.11 8.83 2.04
C ALA A 33 -29.29 10.05 2.50
N ASP A 34 -28.97 10.11 3.78
CA ASP A 34 -28.12 11.12 4.44
C ASP A 34 -26.62 10.77 4.44
N ASN A 35 -26.25 9.69 3.74
CA ASN A 35 -24.89 9.11 3.63
C ASN A 35 -24.36 8.41 4.91
N GLU A 36 -25.15 8.21 5.94
CA GLU A 36 -24.75 7.32 7.03
C GLU A 36 -24.53 5.89 6.54
N VAL A 37 -23.48 5.25 7.06
CA VAL A 37 -23.12 3.88 6.70
C VAL A 37 -24.02 2.90 7.45
N PHE A 38 -24.60 1.96 6.74
CA PHE A 38 -25.35 0.82 7.28
C PHE A 38 -24.64 -0.48 6.96
N VAL A 39 -24.46 -1.31 7.99
CA VAL A 39 -23.88 -2.66 7.85
C VAL A 39 -24.85 -3.69 8.41
N GLU A 40 -25.07 -4.76 7.66
CA GLU A 40 -25.79 -5.95 8.08
C GLU A 40 -24.99 -7.19 7.71
N ILE A 41 -24.71 -8.04 8.67
CA ILE A 41 -24.02 -9.31 8.48
C ILE A 41 -25.06 -10.42 8.49
N LEU A 42 -25.17 -11.14 7.39
CA LEU A 42 -26.20 -12.16 7.18
C LEU A 42 -25.74 -13.55 7.59
N ASP A 43 -24.43 -13.80 7.53
CA ASP A 43 -23.82 -15.06 7.97
C ASP A 43 -23.67 -15.13 9.50
N ASN A 44 -23.70 -16.35 10.04
CA ASN A 44 -23.38 -16.58 11.45
C ASN A 44 -21.88 -16.42 11.71
N MET A 45 -21.50 -15.46 12.55
CA MET A 45 -20.11 -15.14 12.92
C MET A 45 -19.71 -15.62 14.31
N ARG A 46 -20.63 -16.21 15.08
CA ARG A 46 -20.37 -16.62 16.45
C ARG A 46 -19.23 -17.63 16.55
N GLY A 47 -18.20 -17.25 17.31
CA GLY A 47 -17.03 -18.09 17.55
C GLY A 47 -16.07 -18.23 16.37
N GLU A 48 -16.28 -17.47 15.26
CA GLU A 48 -15.42 -17.48 14.10
C GLU A 48 -14.24 -16.52 14.22
N ASP A 49 -13.11 -16.86 13.57
CA ASP A 49 -12.06 -15.91 13.22
C ASP A 49 -12.46 -15.20 11.93
N VAL A 50 -12.65 -13.90 12.01
CA VAL A 50 -13.14 -13.07 10.90
C VAL A 50 -12.08 -12.09 10.43
N PHE A 51 -11.87 -12.05 9.13
CA PHE A 51 -10.98 -11.12 8.45
C PHE A 51 -11.81 -10.12 7.65
N ILE A 52 -11.60 -8.82 7.89
CA ILE A 52 -12.27 -7.74 7.17
C ILE A 52 -11.27 -7.17 6.16
N VAL A 53 -11.52 -7.32 4.87
CA VAL A 53 -10.66 -6.75 3.82
C VAL A 53 -11.19 -5.38 3.45
N GLN A 54 -10.48 -4.32 3.88
CA GLN A 54 -10.88 -2.93 3.65
C GLN A 54 -9.67 -2.00 3.60
N SER A 55 -9.32 -1.47 2.46
CA SER A 55 -8.37 -0.36 2.35
C SER A 55 -9.01 0.94 2.80
N THR A 56 -8.30 1.74 3.62
CA THR A 56 -8.77 3.06 4.03
C THR A 56 -8.30 4.15 3.06
N SER A 57 -8.39 3.84 1.75
CA SER A 57 -8.13 4.74 0.62
C SER A 57 -9.28 5.71 0.38
N ALA A 58 -9.13 6.61 -0.58
CA ALA A 58 -10.18 7.56 -0.93
C ALA A 58 -11.48 6.85 -1.38
N PRO A 59 -12.66 7.30 -0.90
CA PRO A 59 -12.89 8.35 0.11
C PRO A 59 -12.54 7.86 1.52
N ALA A 60 -11.41 8.31 2.06
CA ALA A 60 -10.76 7.71 3.23
C ALA A 60 -11.61 7.71 4.50
N ASN A 61 -12.35 8.79 4.75
CA ASN A 61 -13.22 8.90 5.94
C ASN A 61 -14.37 7.91 5.86
N ASP A 62 -14.90 7.69 4.67
CA ASP A 62 -16.02 6.79 4.43
C ASP A 62 -15.58 5.33 4.62
N HIS A 63 -14.46 4.95 3.99
CA HIS A 63 -13.93 3.58 4.13
C HIS A 63 -13.44 3.28 5.55
N LEU A 64 -12.92 4.28 6.26
CA LEU A 64 -12.59 4.14 7.67
C LEU A 64 -13.86 3.92 8.50
N MET A 65 -14.92 4.71 8.30
CA MET A 65 -16.17 4.54 9.04
C MET A 65 -16.84 3.20 8.74
N GLU A 66 -16.84 2.74 7.47
CA GLU A 66 -17.30 1.40 7.10
C GLU A 66 -16.55 0.32 7.89
N LEU A 67 -15.22 0.41 7.94
CA LEU A 67 -14.39 -0.53 8.71
C LEU A 67 -14.81 -0.57 10.18
N LEU A 68 -14.93 0.60 10.83
CA LEU A 68 -15.27 0.69 12.25
C LEU A 68 -16.65 0.08 12.54
N ILE A 69 -17.64 0.34 11.68
CA ILE A 69 -19.01 -0.19 11.83
C ILE A 69 -19.04 -1.70 11.58
N ILE A 70 -18.28 -2.22 10.59
CA ILE A 70 -18.15 -3.66 10.35
C ILE A 70 -17.53 -4.35 11.58
N ILE A 71 -16.48 -3.78 12.17
CA ILE A 71 -15.84 -4.32 13.39
C ILE A 71 -16.85 -4.37 14.54
N ASP A 72 -17.60 -3.28 14.80
CA ASP A 72 -18.62 -3.25 15.88
C ASP A 72 -19.74 -4.30 15.63
N ALA A 73 -20.21 -4.42 14.38
CA ALA A 73 -21.21 -5.43 14.03
C ALA A 73 -20.72 -6.86 14.31
N LEU A 74 -19.47 -7.18 13.95
CA LEU A 74 -18.85 -8.49 14.22
C LEU A 74 -18.67 -8.77 15.70
N ARG A 75 -18.25 -7.76 16.47
CA ARG A 75 -18.14 -7.86 17.93
C ARG A 75 -19.50 -8.18 18.55
N ARG A 76 -20.57 -7.52 18.12
CA ARG A 76 -21.95 -7.79 18.57
C ARG A 76 -22.46 -9.15 18.10
N ALA A 77 -21.99 -9.63 16.94
CA ALA A 77 -22.28 -10.97 16.43
C ALA A 77 -21.46 -12.07 17.14
N SER A 78 -20.67 -11.74 18.17
CA SER A 78 -19.85 -12.66 18.96
C SER A 78 -18.78 -13.39 18.14
N ALA A 79 -18.17 -12.73 17.15
CA ALA A 79 -16.96 -13.22 16.52
C ALA A 79 -15.87 -13.50 17.59
N ARG A 80 -15.08 -14.54 17.40
CA ARG A 80 -14.04 -14.93 18.36
C ARG A 80 -12.83 -14.01 18.28
N ARG A 81 -12.41 -13.69 17.04
CA ARG A 81 -11.28 -12.81 16.75
C ARG A 81 -11.56 -12.03 15.48
N ILE A 82 -11.33 -10.75 15.51
CA ILE A 82 -11.56 -9.81 14.40
C ILE A 82 -10.23 -9.27 13.94
N THR A 83 -9.81 -9.60 12.71
CA THR A 83 -8.60 -9.10 12.07
C THR A 83 -8.97 -8.08 11.02
N ALA A 84 -8.53 -6.83 11.20
CA ALA A 84 -8.63 -5.80 10.17
C ALA A 84 -7.50 -6.00 9.16
N VAL A 85 -7.83 -6.41 7.92
CA VAL A 85 -6.90 -6.51 6.80
C VAL A 85 -6.98 -5.22 6.02
N LEU A 86 -5.95 -4.41 6.14
CA LEU A 86 -5.84 -3.06 5.59
C LEU A 86 -4.75 -3.05 4.52
N PRO A 87 -5.05 -3.47 3.27
CA PRO A 87 -4.04 -3.46 2.19
C PRO A 87 -3.38 -2.09 2.03
N TYR A 88 -4.16 -1.02 2.19
CA TYR A 88 -3.68 0.35 2.35
C TYR A 88 -4.21 0.96 3.65
N PHE A 89 -3.29 1.43 4.50
CA PHE A 89 -3.60 2.16 5.73
C PHE A 89 -3.56 3.66 5.47
N GLY A 90 -4.72 4.27 5.37
CA GLY A 90 -4.88 5.72 5.20
C GLY A 90 -4.39 6.50 6.42
N TYR A 91 -4.11 7.77 6.25
CA TYR A 91 -3.51 8.66 7.25
C TYR A 91 -2.08 8.29 7.69
N ALA A 92 -1.47 7.22 7.17
CA ALA A 92 -0.13 6.77 7.51
C ALA A 92 0.95 7.85 7.37
N ARG A 93 0.79 8.79 6.43
CA ARG A 93 1.72 9.91 6.22
C ARG A 93 1.70 10.97 7.33
N GLN A 94 0.73 10.89 8.25
CA GLN A 94 0.59 11.75 9.42
C GLN A 94 1.01 11.00 10.70
N ASP A 95 2.21 10.41 10.67
CA ASP A 95 2.80 9.58 11.72
C ASP A 95 3.55 10.36 12.79
N ARG A 96 3.77 11.66 12.56
CA ARG A 96 4.50 12.57 13.45
C ARG A 96 3.94 13.98 13.31
N LYS A 97 4.30 14.84 14.26
CA LYS A 97 3.99 16.27 14.20
C LYS A 97 4.96 17.01 13.28
N PRO A 98 4.55 17.49 12.10
CA PRO A 98 5.40 18.27 11.22
C PRO A 98 5.61 19.72 11.73
N GLY A 99 4.80 20.18 12.69
CA GLY A 99 4.87 21.52 13.27
C GLY A 99 4.09 21.63 14.59
N PRO A 100 4.10 22.81 15.21
CA PRO A 100 3.34 23.05 16.43
C PRO A 100 1.83 22.86 16.24
N ARG A 101 1.15 22.25 17.22
CA ARG A 101 -0.30 22.07 17.26
C ARG A 101 -0.89 21.23 16.11
N THR A 102 -0.08 20.39 15.46
CA THR A 102 -0.53 19.43 14.47
C THR A 102 -0.85 18.08 15.11
N PRO A 103 -1.80 17.30 14.56
CA PRO A 103 -2.13 15.97 15.07
C PRO A 103 -1.09 14.92 14.67
N ILE A 104 -1.23 13.72 15.26
CA ILE A 104 -0.67 12.46 14.76
C ILE A 104 -1.86 11.60 14.34
N SER A 105 -2.37 11.84 13.12
CA SER A 105 -3.64 11.23 12.68
C SER A 105 -3.53 9.72 12.52
N ALA A 106 -2.34 9.18 12.20
CA ALA A 106 -2.11 7.74 12.15
C ALA A 106 -2.37 7.07 13.52
N LYS A 107 -1.95 7.71 14.63
CA LYS A 107 -2.24 7.20 15.98
C LYS A 107 -3.72 7.29 16.32
N LEU A 108 -4.39 8.38 15.93
CA LEU A 108 -5.83 8.51 16.15
C LEU A 108 -6.60 7.39 15.43
N VAL A 109 -6.27 7.12 14.17
CA VAL A 109 -6.92 6.05 13.38
C VAL A 109 -6.65 4.68 14.00
N ALA A 110 -5.42 4.40 14.46
CA ALA A 110 -5.10 3.17 15.17
C ALA A 110 -5.99 2.99 16.40
N ASN A 111 -6.09 4.02 17.24
CA ASN A 111 -6.95 3.99 18.44
C ASN A 111 -8.43 3.76 18.10
N LEU A 112 -8.95 4.32 17.01
CA LEU A 112 -10.33 4.11 16.59
C LEU A 112 -10.60 2.67 16.19
N ILE A 113 -9.68 2.05 15.44
CA ILE A 113 -9.77 0.65 15.02
C ILE A 113 -9.78 -0.29 16.24
N GLU A 114 -8.91 -0.04 17.21
CA GLU A 114 -8.89 -0.80 18.47
C GLU A 114 -10.15 -0.60 19.31
N ALA A 115 -10.59 0.65 19.46
CA ALA A 115 -11.79 0.99 20.22
C ALA A 115 -13.05 0.35 19.61
N ALA A 116 -13.12 0.22 18.27
CA ALA A 116 -14.20 -0.49 17.60
C ALA A 116 -14.21 -1.99 17.94
N GLY A 117 -13.05 -2.59 18.28
CA GLY A 117 -12.94 -3.96 18.74
C GLY A 117 -12.15 -4.90 17.82
N ALA A 118 -11.24 -4.39 17.02
CA ALA A 118 -10.29 -5.23 16.31
C ALA A 118 -9.31 -5.89 17.29
N ASP A 119 -9.00 -7.17 17.08
CA ASP A 119 -8.04 -7.94 17.87
C ASP A 119 -6.64 -7.99 17.21
N ARG A 120 -6.56 -7.70 15.92
CA ARG A 120 -5.32 -7.73 15.12
C ARG A 120 -5.47 -6.84 13.89
N VAL A 121 -4.35 -6.30 13.44
CA VAL A 121 -4.22 -5.61 12.14
C VAL A 121 -3.25 -6.38 11.25
N LEU A 122 -3.60 -6.54 9.98
CA LEU A 122 -2.74 -7.01 8.90
C LEU A 122 -2.70 -5.93 7.84
N THR A 123 -1.53 -5.43 7.52
CA THR A 123 -1.35 -4.34 6.54
C THR A 123 -0.14 -4.58 5.65
N LEU A 124 0.04 -3.75 4.62
CA LEU A 124 1.15 -3.86 3.67
C LEU A 124 1.89 -2.51 3.59
N ASP A 125 3.23 -2.55 3.63
CA ASP A 125 4.14 -1.42 3.44
C ASP A 125 3.68 -0.12 4.13
N LEU A 126 3.56 -0.15 5.44
CA LEU A 126 3.31 1.08 6.21
C LEU A 126 4.32 2.17 5.84
N HIS A 127 3.83 3.40 5.66
CA HIS A 127 4.67 4.55 5.33
C HIS A 127 5.89 4.70 6.26
N ALA A 128 5.69 4.39 7.53
CA ALA A 128 6.74 4.36 8.53
C ALA A 128 6.58 3.13 9.44
N GLY A 129 7.64 2.36 9.62
CA GLY A 129 7.61 1.11 10.38
C GLY A 129 7.17 1.28 11.84
N GLN A 130 7.43 2.45 12.44
CA GLN A 130 7.01 2.78 13.81
C GLN A 130 5.48 2.88 13.98
N ILE A 131 4.70 2.99 12.91
CA ILE A 131 3.22 3.00 12.98
C ILE A 131 2.71 1.69 13.60
N GLN A 132 3.43 0.57 13.44
CA GLN A 132 3.09 -0.68 14.14
C GLN A 132 3.00 -0.49 15.66
N GLY A 133 3.83 0.36 16.23
CA GLY A 133 3.81 0.72 17.65
C GLY A 133 2.71 1.70 18.04
N PHE A 134 1.87 2.15 17.10
CA PHE A 134 0.67 2.95 17.42
C PHE A 134 -0.50 2.07 17.81
N PHE A 135 -0.44 0.80 17.46
CA PHE A 135 -1.42 -0.20 17.86
C PHE A 135 -0.96 -0.89 19.15
N ASP A 136 -1.88 -1.07 20.09
CA ASP A 136 -1.70 -1.86 21.30
C ASP A 136 -2.11 -3.34 21.08
N ILE A 137 -2.62 -3.66 19.89
CA ILE A 137 -2.94 -5.00 19.41
C ILE A 137 -1.89 -5.51 18.41
N PRO A 138 -1.75 -6.84 18.23
CA PRO A 138 -0.82 -7.40 17.26
C PRO A 138 -1.03 -6.81 15.86
N THR A 139 0.08 -6.34 15.25
CA THR A 139 0.07 -5.71 13.94
C THR A 139 1.12 -6.35 13.06
N ASP A 140 0.68 -7.02 11.99
CA ASP A 140 1.54 -7.61 10.98
C ASP A 140 1.65 -6.65 9.79
N ASN A 141 2.83 -6.05 9.60
CA ASN A 141 3.14 -5.25 8.42
C ASN A 141 3.85 -6.12 7.38
N LEU A 142 3.15 -6.45 6.31
CA LEU A 142 3.69 -7.17 5.17
C LEU A 142 4.53 -6.24 4.28
N PHE A 143 5.28 -6.82 3.35
CA PHE A 143 6.08 -6.07 2.37
C PHE A 143 5.76 -6.53 0.95
N ALA A 144 5.61 -5.59 0.00
CA ALA A 144 5.40 -5.89 -1.41
C ALA A 144 6.68 -6.37 -2.12
N ALA A 145 7.85 -6.24 -1.49
CA ALA A 145 9.12 -6.61 -2.09
C ALA A 145 9.14 -8.01 -2.74
N PRO A 146 8.57 -9.10 -2.18
CA PRO A 146 8.55 -10.40 -2.85
C PRO A 146 7.84 -10.38 -4.21
N VAL A 147 6.67 -9.73 -4.30
CA VAL A 147 5.91 -9.65 -5.57
C VAL A 147 6.60 -8.73 -6.58
N PHE A 148 7.28 -7.68 -6.11
CA PHE A 148 8.11 -6.83 -6.96
C PHE A 148 9.31 -7.59 -7.53
N VAL A 149 10.01 -8.38 -6.70
CA VAL A 149 11.15 -9.21 -7.15
C VAL A 149 10.74 -10.18 -8.24
N GLU A 150 9.59 -10.83 -8.11
CA GLU A 150 9.06 -11.77 -9.10
C GLU A 150 8.80 -11.06 -10.44
N ASP A 151 8.12 -9.91 -10.43
CA ASP A 151 7.85 -9.12 -11.64
C ASP A 151 9.13 -8.55 -12.27
N ILE A 152 10.05 -7.98 -11.45
CA ILE A 152 11.31 -7.42 -11.93
C ILE A 152 12.15 -8.49 -12.64
N LYS A 153 12.31 -9.67 -12.04
CA LYS A 153 13.06 -10.77 -12.65
C LYS A 153 12.45 -11.25 -13.96
N SER A 154 11.12 -11.25 -14.06
CA SER A 154 10.43 -11.60 -15.29
C SER A 154 10.59 -10.55 -16.39
N ARG A 155 10.46 -9.26 -16.02
CA ARG A 155 10.39 -8.14 -16.95
C ARG A 155 11.76 -7.65 -17.43
N PHE A 156 12.76 -7.65 -16.55
CA PHE A 156 14.09 -7.06 -16.77
C PHE A 156 15.22 -8.09 -16.77
N ASN A 157 14.93 -9.34 -17.17
CA ASN A 157 15.92 -10.40 -17.18
C ASN A 157 17.15 -10.03 -18.03
N GLY A 158 18.35 -10.08 -17.41
CA GLY A 158 19.62 -9.81 -18.07
C GLY A 158 19.95 -8.34 -18.30
N GLN A 159 19.15 -7.40 -17.79
CA GLN A 159 19.44 -5.97 -17.87
C GLN A 159 20.30 -5.51 -16.68
N ASP A 160 21.09 -4.45 -16.91
CA ASP A 160 21.85 -3.78 -15.85
C ASP A 160 20.94 -2.82 -15.07
N LEU A 161 20.50 -3.26 -13.88
CA LEU A 161 19.53 -2.55 -13.08
C LEU A 161 20.19 -1.69 -12.00
N MET A 162 19.58 -0.53 -11.77
CA MET A 162 19.86 0.34 -10.63
C MET A 162 18.54 0.58 -9.87
N VAL A 163 18.46 0.19 -8.58
CA VAL A 163 17.32 0.63 -7.76
C VAL A 163 17.56 2.04 -7.25
N VAL A 164 16.53 2.87 -7.29
CA VAL A 164 16.65 4.30 -6.97
C VAL A 164 15.63 4.68 -5.91
N SER A 165 16.11 5.26 -4.81
CA SER A 165 15.23 5.90 -3.84
C SER A 165 14.88 7.31 -4.29
N PRO A 166 13.59 7.69 -4.39
CA PRO A 166 13.19 9.04 -4.81
C PRO A 166 13.46 10.11 -3.74
N ASP A 167 13.83 9.70 -2.53
CA ASP A 167 14.26 10.56 -1.43
C ASP A 167 15.10 9.80 -0.40
N VAL A 168 15.58 10.50 0.62
CA VAL A 168 16.40 9.89 1.70
C VAL A 168 15.58 8.94 2.59
N GLY A 169 14.27 9.16 2.73
CA GLY A 169 13.38 8.36 3.59
C GLY A 169 13.18 6.93 3.07
N GLY A 170 13.13 6.75 1.74
CA GLY A 170 12.93 5.47 1.08
C GLY A 170 14.16 4.56 0.96
N VAL A 171 15.35 5.03 1.36
CA VAL A 171 16.64 4.34 1.12
C VAL A 171 16.67 2.92 1.70
N VAL A 172 16.13 2.71 2.90
CA VAL A 172 16.13 1.39 3.56
C VAL A 172 15.32 0.38 2.75
N ARG A 173 14.13 0.77 2.31
CA ARG A 173 13.22 -0.04 1.48
C ARG A 173 13.86 -0.37 0.14
N THR A 174 14.39 0.65 -0.54
CA THR A 174 15.03 0.51 -1.85
C THR A 174 16.24 -0.40 -1.78
N ARG A 175 17.09 -0.27 -0.73
CA ARG A 175 18.24 -1.15 -0.52
C ARG A 175 17.82 -2.60 -0.30
N ALA A 176 16.76 -2.82 0.47
CA ALA A 176 16.24 -4.17 0.71
C ALA A 176 15.80 -4.86 -0.59
N LEU A 177 15.15 -4.12 -1.49
CA LEU A 177 14.78 -4.62 -2.82
C LEU A 177 16.02 -4.86 -3.68
N GLY A 178 16.97 -3.92 -3.73
CA GLY A 178 18.23 -4.04 -4.49
C GLY A 178 19.00 -5.30 -4.11
N ASN A 179 19.15 -5.57 -2.82
CA ASN A 179 19.83 -6.78 -2.32
C ASN A 179 19.17 -8.07 -2.84
N ARG A 180 17.82 -8.11 -2.97
CA ARG A 180 17.08 -9.30 -3.42
C ARG A 180 17.18 -9.54 -4.93
N ILE A 181 17.44 -8.50 -5.70
CA ILE A 181 17.59 -8.62 -7.16
C ILE A 181 19.04 -8.49 -7.64
N GLY A 182 19.99 -8.24 -6.72
CA GLY A 182 21.40 -8.06 -7.03
C GLY A 182 21.71 -6.76 -7.77
N ALA A 183 20.93 -5.69 -7.53
CA ALA A 183 21.10 -4.38 -8.14
C ALA A 183 21.72 -3.37 -7.16
N ASP A 184 22.54 -2.46 -7.69
CA ASP A 184 23.09 -1.33 -6.95
C ASP A 184 22.04 -0.29 -6.61
N LEU A 185 22.35 0.61 -5.68
CA LEU A 185 21.46 1.65 -5.16
C LEU A 185 21.96 3.04 -5.56
N ALA A 186 21.04 3.84 -6.09
CA ALA A 186 21.19 5.30 -6.19
C ALA A 186 20.11 6.03 -5.37
N ILE A 187 20.35 7.31 -5.09
CA ILE A 187 19.43 8.15 -4.28
C ILE A 187 19.24 9.47 -5.02
N VAL A 188 17.98 9.93 -5.12
CA VAL A 188 17.66 11.29 -5.53
C VAL A 188 17.57 12.16 -4.27
N ASP A 189 18.59 13.00 -4.06
CA ASP A 189 18.65 13.97 -2.96
C ASP A 189 18.04 15.29 -3.43
N LYS A 190 16.93 15.69 -2.81
CA LYS A 190 16.21 16.92 -3.11
C LYS A 190 16.72 18.02 -2.20
N ARG A 191 17.34 19.05 -2.80
CA ARG A 191 17.77 20.25 -2.08
C ARG A 191 17.00 21.45 -2.55
N ARG A 192 16.41 22.18 -1.62
CA ARG A 192 15.95 23.54 -1.82
C ARG A 192 17.02 24.47 -1.25
N GLU A 193 17.76 25.17 -2.09
CA GLU A 193 18.78 26.11 -1.63
C GLU A 193 18.15 27.33 -0.97
N ARG A 194 16.94 27.76 -1.44
CA ARG A 194 16.17 28.85 -0.84
C ARG A 194 14.67 28.65 -1.05
N ALA A 195 13.86 29.24 -0.16
CA ALA A 195 12.40 29.27 -0.33
C ALA A 195 12.04 30.09 -1.59
N GLY A 196 11.39 29.43 -2.58
CA GLY A 196 10.98 30.05 -3.83
C GLY A 196 11.85 29.71 -5.04
N GLU A 197 12.97 28.99 -4.88
CA GLU A 197 13.79 28.48 -5.99
C GLU A 197 13.32 27.09 -6.43
N SER A 198 13.60 26.74 -7.70
CA SER A 198 13.31 25.41 -8.25
C SER A 198 14.08 24.33 -7.48
N GLU A 199 13.44 23.20 -7.22
CA GLU A 199 14.09 22.04 -6.59
C GLU A 199 15.24 21.55 -7.46
N VAL A 200 16.45 21.57 -6.90
CA VAL A 200 17.62 20.92 -7.53
C VAL A 200 17.65 19.47 -7.07
N MET A 201 17.64 18.54 -8.03
CA MET A 201 17.78 17.11 -7.76
C MET A 201 19.23 16.70 -7.95
N ASN A 202 19.88 16.27 -6.87
CA ASN A 202 21.22 15.71 -6.92
C ASN A 202 21.13 14.18 -6.88
N ILE A 203 21.79 13.50 -7.83
CA ILE A 203 21.79 12.04 -7.88
C ILE A 203 23.08 11.54 -7.24
N ILE A 204 22.92 10.69 -6.23
CA ILE A 204 24.01 10.00 -5.54
C ILE A 204 24.06 8.58 -6.09
N GLY A 205 25.12 8.24 -6.81
CA GLY A 205 25.30 6.99 -7.54
C GLY A 205 25.47 7.22 -9.03
N ASP A 206 26.10 6.28 -9.75
CA ASP A 206 26.30 6.34 -11.20
C ASP A 206 25.17 5.58 -11.90
N VAL A 207 24.32 6.31 -12.61
CA VAL A 207 23.13 5.77 -13.30
C VAL A 207 23.35 5.68 -14.82
N THR A 208 24.53 6.05 -15.30
CA THR A 208 24.84 6.15 -16.73
C THR A 208 24.67 4.80 -17.44
N GLY A 209 23.81 4.77 -18.45
CA GLY A 209 23.52 3.59 -19.27
C GLY A 209 22.69 2.50 -18.57
N ARG A 210 22.26 2.70 -17.32
CA ARG A 210 21.55 1.70 -16.53
C ARG A 210 20.03 1.88 -16.62
N HIS A 211 19.29 0.77 -16.40
CA HIS A 211 17.85 0.80 -16.26
C HIS A 211 17.49 1.08 -14.80
N CYS A 212 16.95 2.27 -14.53
CA CYS A 212 16.65 2.74 -13.19
C CYS A 212 15.23 2.33 -12.76
N LEU A 213 15.13 1.75 -11.56
CA LEU A 213 13.87 1.38 -10.92
C LEU A 213 13.65 2.25 -9.69
N LEU A 214 12.79 3.27 -9.80
CA LEU A 214 12.35 4.07 -8.66
C LEU A 214 11.48 3.22 -7.74
N VAL A 215 11.76 3.24 -6.43
CA VAL A 215 11.06 2.39 -5.43
C VAL A 215 10.55 3.25 -4.29
N ASP A 216 9.23 3.21 -4.05
CA ASP A 216 8.62 3.90 -2.91
C ASP A 216 7.38 3.16 -2.40
N ASP A 217 6.83 3.59 -1.24
CA ASP A 217 5.58 3.05 -0.70
C ASP A 217 4.35 3.69 -1.34
N ILE A 218 4.36 4.99 -1.59
CA ILE A 218 3.17 5.74 -2.02
C ILE A 218 3.50 6.65 -3.19
N VAL A 219 2.65 6.64 -4.21
CA VAL A 219 2.54 7.70 -5.21
C VAL A 219 1.18 8.39 -5.07
N ASP A 220 1.21 9.70 -4.77
CA ASP A 220 0.01 10.52 -4.61
C ASP A 220 -0.16 11.45 -5.83
N SER A 221 0.39 12.64 -5.83
CA SER A 221 0.30 13.58 -6.97
C SER A 221 1.18 13.22 -8.17
N GLY A 222 2.13 12.30 -8.01
CA GLY A 222 3.08 11.87 -9.04
C GLY A 222 4.21 12.86 -9.37
N GLY A 223 4.14 14.10 -8.85
CA GLY A 223 5.13 15.14 -9.22
C GLY A 223 6.56 14.76 -8.86
N THR A 224 6.80 14.34 -7.62
CA THR A 224 8.12 13.88 -7.15
C THR A 224 8.68 12.75 -8.02
N LEU A 225 7.84 11.78 -8.34
CA LEU A 225 8.24 10.60 -9.11
C LEU A 225 8.61 10.97 -10.56
N CYS A 226 7.79 11.80 -11.22
CA CYS A 226 8.04 12.24 -12.59
C CYS A 226 9.30 13.11 -12.68
N ASN A 227 9.50 14.04 -11.74
CA ASN A 227 10.70 14.87 -11.69
C ASN A 227 11.97 14.04 -11.42
N ALA A 228 11.88 13.03 -10.54
CA ALA A 228 13.01 12.12 -10.31
C ALA A 228 13.35 11.31 -11.57
N ALA A 229 12.35 10.85 -12.31
CA ALA A 229 12.57 10.16 -13.58
C ALA A 229 13.27 11.05 -14.62
N GLU A 230 12.83 12.29 -14.75
CA GLU A 230 13.47 13.26 -15.65
C GLU A 230 14.93 13.50 -15.27
N ALA A 231 15.22 13.75 -13.99
CA ALA A 231 16.58 13.97 -13.51
C ALA A 231 17.50 12.75 -13.75
N LEU A 232 17.02 11.53 -13.58
CA LEU A 232 17.75 10.31 -13.86
C LEU A 232 18.09 10.17 -15.33
N LEU A 233 17.15 10.45 -16.23
CA LEU A 233 17.37 10.42 -17.68
C LEU A 233 18.37 11.51 -18.12
N GLN A 234 18.27 12.73 -17.57
CA GLN A 234 19.23 13.81 -17.80
C GLN A 234 20.64 13.45 -17.30
N SER A 235 20.75 12.58 -16.30
CA SER A 235 22.01 12.05 -15.77
C SER A 235 22.51 10.81 -16.50
N GLY A 236 21.89 10.44 -17.63
CA GLY A 236 22.36 9.40 -18.53
C GLY A 236 21.77 8.01 -18.28
N ALA A 237 20.71 7.87 -17.47
CA ALA A 237 20.00 6.60 -17.35
C ALA A 237 19.43 6.16 -18.71
N ALA A 238 19.47 4.85 -19.00
CA ALA A 238 18.94 4.29 -20.24
C ALA A 238 17.40 4.31 -20.27
N SER A 239 16.77 4.01 -19.13
CA SER A 239 15.33 4.11 -18.94
C SER A 239 15.01 4.25 -17.47
N VAL A 240 13.78 4.69 -17.15
CA VAL A 240 13.29 4.79 -15.78
C VAL A 240 11.89 4.21 -15.67
N SER A 241 11.74 3.19 -14.85
CA SER A 241 10.44 2.64 -14.40
C SER A 241 10.28 2.82 -12.89
N ALA A 242 9.07 2.67 -12.38
CA ALA A 242 8.82 2.81 -10.95
C ALA A 242 8.01 1.63 -10.39
N TYR A 243 8.34 1.21 -9.18
CA TYR A 243 7.65 0.18 -8.40
C TYR A 243 7.16 0.80 -7.11
N ILE A 244 5.86 0.99 -6.99
CA ILE A 244 5.22 1.68 -5.88
C ILE A 244 4.13 0.80 -5.29
N THR A 245 4.13 0.63 -3.96
CA THR A 245 3.13 -0.24 -3.33
C THR A 245 1.74 0.36 -3.46
N HIS A 246 1.55 1.64 -3.07
CA HIS A 246 0.23 2.24 -2.99
C HIS A 246 0.04 3.34 -4.03
N GLY A 247 -0.73 3.04 -5.07
CA GLY A 247 -1.14 4.01 -6.08
C GLY A 247 -2.32 4.84 -5.60
N VAL A 248 -2.08 5.87 -4.78
CA VAL A 248 -3.15 6.80 -4.35
C VAL A 248 -3.62 7.64 -5.53
N LEU A 249 -2.70 8.14 -6.34
CA LEU A 249 -2.92 8.78 -7.66
C LEU A 249 -4.03 9.82 -7.64
N SER A 250 -3.94 10.77 -6.72
CA SER A 250 -4.95 11.83 -6.55
C SER A 250 -4.86 12.92 -7.62
N GLY A 251 -5.99 13.57 -7.87
CA GLY A 251 -6.09 14.69 -8.80
C GLY A 251 -5.64 14.33 -10.22
N GLU A 252 -4.69 15.09 -10.77
CA GLU A 252 -4.15 14.92 -12.13
C GLU A 252 -2.96 13.94 -12.20
N ALA A 253 -2.75 13.11 -11.18
CA ALA A 253 -1.57 12.25 -11.11
C ALA A 253 -1.45 11.27 -12.27
N VAL A 254 -2.56 10.67 -12.71
CA VAL A 254 -2.58 9.75 -13.85
C VAL A 254 -2.18 10.45 -15.14
N GLU A 255 -2.71 11.64 -15.40
CA GLU A 255 -2.36 12.45 -16.55
C GLU A 255 -0.88 12.85 -16.51
N ARG A 256 -0.38 13.28 -15.34
CA ARG A 256 1.02 13.64 -15.16
C ARG A 256 1.96 12.48 -15.45
N VAL A 257 1.64 11.27 -14.99
CA VAL A 257 2.42 10.06 -15.29
C VAL A 257 2.37 9.74 -16.78
N ASN A 258 1.19 9.82 -17.40
CA ASN A 258 1.02 9.56 -18.84
C ASN A 258 1.88 10.51 -19.70
N ASN A 259 2.02 11.77 -19.28
CA ASN A 259 2.80 12.79 -19.97
C ASN A 259 4.29 12.82 -19.56
N SER A 260 4.69 12.00 -18.58
CA SER A 260 6.07 11.95 -18.08
C SER A 260 6.99 11.09 -18.95
N GLN A 261 8.28 11.15 -18.67
CA GLN A 261 9.30 10.31 -19.28
C GLN A 261 9.46 8.94 -18.60
N LEU A 262 8.66 8.62 -17.59
CA LEU A 262 8.60 7.27 -17.05
C LEU A 262 8.24 6.26 -18.14
N GLU A 263 8.96 5.16 -18.20
CA GLU A 263 8.64 4.06 -19.10
C GLU A 263 7.38 3.33 -18.60
N LYS A 264 7.37 2.95 -17.32
CA LYS A 264 6.25 2.28 -16.63
C LYS A 264 6.17 2.72 -15.17
N LEU A 265 4.94 2.79 -14.66
CA LEU A 265 4.63 2.84 -13.24
C LEU A 265 3.90 1.56 -12.83
N LEU A 266 4.58 0.69 -12.09
CA LEU A 266 4.06 -0.55 -11.54
C LEU A 266 3.54 -0.25 -10.13
N ILE A 267 2.25 -0.47 -9.90
CA ILE A 267 1.62 -0.32 -8.59
C ILE A 267 0.96 -1.63 -8.17
N THR A 268 0.79 -1.85 -6.89
CA THR A 268 -0.03 -2.98 -6.44
C THR A 268 -1.51 -2.62 -6.43
N ASP A 269 -2.36 -3.65 -6.37
CA ASP A 269 -3.80 -3.47 -6.22
C ASP A 269 -4.26 -3.32 -4.76
N THR A 270 -3.41 -2.77 -3.89
CA THR A 270 -3.78 -2.37 -2.51
C THR A 270 -4.91 -1.36 -2.47
N ILE A 271 -4.96 -0.49 -3.47
CA ILE A 271 -6.05 0.45 -3.74
C ILE A 271 -6.66 0.02 -5.08
N MET A 272 -7.97 -0.01 -5.16
CA MET A 272 -8.66 -0.41 -6.39
C MET A 272 -8.29 0.56 -7.53
N PRO A 273 -7.65 0.07 -8.61
CA PRO A 273 -7.30 0.93 -9.73
C PRO A 273 -8.54 1.41 -10.47
N THR A 274 -8.51 2.66 -10.91
CA THR A 274 -9.58 3.25 -11.73
C THR A 274 -9.49 2.79 -13.19
N ASP A 275 -10.56 2.95 -13.97
CA ASP A 275 -10.57 2.61 -15.40
C ASP A 275 -9.49 3.37 -16.18
N THR A 276 -9.20 4.62 -15.79
CA THR A 276 -8.13 5.42 -16.40
C THR A 276 -6.74 4.84 -16.19
N ILE A 277 -6.50 4.20 -15.04
CA ILE A 277 -5.26 3.47 -14.77
C ILE A 277 -5.21 2.18 -15.58
N LEU A 278 -6.31 1.42 -15.60
CA LEU A 278 -6.37 0.11 -16.27
C LEU A 278 -6.24 0.21 -17.79
N THR A 279 -6.65 1.33 -18.38
CA THR A 279 -6.57 1.57 -19.84
C THR A 279 -5.29 2.26 -20.28
N SER A 280 -4.44 2.68 -19.37
CA SER A 280 -3.20 3.37 -19.70
C SER A 280 -2.04 2.39 -19.92
N ASP A 281 -1.31 2.57 -21.03
CA ASP A 281 -0.09 1.80 -21.32
C ASP A 281 1.07 2.12 -20.37
N LYS A 282 1.02 3.24 -19.64
CA LYS A 282 2.06 3.64 -18.67
C LYS A 282 1.97 2.89 -17.34
N PHE A 283 0.81 2.33 -17.01
CA PHE A 283 0.59 1.67 -15.74
C PHE A 283 0.67 0.15 -15.87
N GLY A 284 1.09 -0.50 -14.78
CA GLY A 284 0.99 -1.94 -14.61
C GLY A 284 0.51 -2.26 -13.20
N ILE A 285 -0.34 -3.28 -13.07
CA ILE A 285 -0.90 -3.69 -11.78
C ILE A 285 -0.26 -5.00 -11.33
N ILE A 286 0.32 -5.00 -10.14
CA ILE A 286 0.91 -6.17 -9.50
C ILE A 286 -0.08 -6.69 -8.45
N LYS A 287 -0.48 -7.94 -8.59
CA LYS A 287 -1.48 -8.58 -7.73
C LYS A 287 -0.90 -9.01 -6.39
N ILE A 288 -1.60 -8.67 -5.30
CA ILE A 288 -1.17 -9.00 -3.93
C ILE A 288 -2.08 -10.00 -3.22
N ALA A 289 -3.14 -10.44 -3.86
CA ALA A 289 -4.13 -11.35 -3.24
C ALA A 289 -3.48 -12.61 -2.66
N LYS A 290 -2.50 -13.21 -3.37
CA LYS A 290 -1.77 -14.39 -2.88
C LYS A 290 -0.93 -14.08 -1.63
N LEU A 291 -0.27 -12.94 -1.58
CA LEU A 291 0.56 -12.53 -0.44
C LEU A 291 -0.31 -12.29 0.82
N ILE A 292 -1.40 -11.52 0.66
CA ILE A 292 -2.34 -11.26 1.76
C ILE A 292 -3.05 -12.55 2.20
N GLY A 293 -3.55 -13.34 1.25
CA GLY A 293 -4.22 -14.61 1.55
C GLY A 293 -3.32 -15.59 2.30
N GLU A 294 -2.05 -15.70 1.91
CA GLU A 294 -1.09 -16.55 2.63
C GLU A 294 -0.83 -16.04 4.05
N ALA A 295 -0.72 -14.74 4.26
CA ALA A 295 -0.59 -14.15 5.60
C ALA A 295 -1.84 -14.43 6.46
N MET A 296 -3.05 -14.27 5.89
CA MET A 296 -4.31 -14.61 6.57
C MET A 296 -4.37 -16.09 6.95
N ARG A 297 -3.95 -16.99 6.03
CA ARG A 297 -3.89 -18.43 6.29
C ARG A 297 -2.94 -18.73 7.46
N ARG A 298 -1.73 -18.16 7.45
CA ARG A 298 -0.75 -18.34 8.53
C ARG A 298 -1.23 -17.80 9.86
N THR A 299 -1.88 -16.64 9.86
CA THR A 299 -2.51 -16.07 11.07
C THR A 299 -3.56 -17.02 11.65
N THR A 300 -4.37 -17.67 10.82
CA THR A 300 -5.40 -18.61 11.26
C THR A 300 -4.80 -19.93 11.77
N THR A 301 -3.72 -20.39 11.14
CA THR A 301 -3.05 -21.66 11.49
C THR A 301 -1.88 -21.49 12.47
N GLU A 302 -1.72 -20.27 13.03
CA GLU A 302 -0.69 -19.91 14.02
C GLU A 302 0.75 -20.15 13.53
N HIS A 303 0.97 -20.02 12.20
CA HIS A 303 2.29 -20.06 11.60
C HIS A 303 2.93 -18.67 11.49
N SER A 304 4.27 -18.64 11.40
CA SER A 304 5.02 -17.39 11.25
C SER A 304 4.65 -16.64 9.97
N VAL A 305 4.21 -15.38 10.10
CA VAL A 305 3.99 -14.45 8.98
C VAL A 305 5.31 -13.88 8.49
N SER A 306 6.28 -13.62 9.38
CA SER A 306 7.58 -13.02 9.03
C SER A 306 8.39 -13.89 8.05
N SER A 307 8.25 -15.21 8.11
CA SER A 307 8.93 -16.12 7.15
C SER A 307 8.41 -16.04 5.70
N LEU A 308 7.44 -15.17 5.41
CA LEU A 308 7.07 -14.80 4.04
C LEU A 308 8.11 -13.89 3.36
N PHE A 309 9.02 -13.31 4.15
CA PHE A 309 9.95 -12.27 3.71
C PHE A 309 11.41 -12.66 3.87
N ASP A 310 11.69 -13.90 4.33
CA ASP A 310 13.03 -14.47 4.47
C ASP A 310 13.63 -14.85 3.11
#